data_bae928302304c8aaa0c42769900f6338
#
_entry.id   bae928302304c8aaa0c42769900f6338
#
_cell.length_a   1.000
_cell.length_b   1.000
_cell.length_c   1.000
_cell.angle_alpha   90.00
_cell.angle_beta   90.00
_cell.angle_gamma   90.00
#
_symmetry.space_group_name_H-M   'P 1'
#
loop_
_entity.id
_entity.type
_entity.pdbx_description
1 polymer ?
#
loop_
_entity_poly.entity_id
_entity_poly.type
_entity_poly.pdbx_seq_one_letter_code
_entity_poly.pdbx_strand_id
1 'polypeptide(L)'
;MAKGKYQEWLEPEGLLKLEGWARDGLTEKQIAHNIGISEQTLNVWKNKYTSLSESLKKGKEVVDRAVENALLKRALGYSYTETTRELVGTNMIVTKEVIKEVQPDTTAQIFWLKNRRPDIWRDRKDLEAKVDVNQQDPFKDMTKEELLKIASVEDG
;
A
#
# COMPACT_ATOMS: atom_id res chain seq x y z
N MET A 1 2.63 -36.72 -15.85
CA MET A 1 1.78 -35.77 -15.11
C MET A 1 2.09 -34.36 -15.63
N ALA A 2 1.07 -33.61 -16.03
CA ALA A 2 1.29 -32.22 -16.45
C ALA A 2 1.86 -31.40 -15.25
N LYS A 3 3.03 -30.78 -15.45
CA LYS A 3 3.61 -29.88 -14.46
C LYS A 3 2.62 -28.74 -14.20
N GLY A 4 2.30 -28.47 -12.94
CA GLY A 4 1.44 -27.33 -12.61
C GLY A 4 2.09 -26.04 -13.10
N LYS A 5 1.30 -25.12 -13.67
CA LYS A 5 1.78 -23.85 -14.24
C LYS A 5 2.63 -23.02 -13.27
N TYR A 6 2.43 -23.16 -11.96
CA TYR A 6 3.21 -22.49 -10.93
C TYR A 6 4.67 -22.93 -10.84
N GLN A 7 4.98 -24.18 -11.27
CA GLN A 7 6.33 -24.73 -11.12
C GLN A 7 7.37 -23.95 -11.92
N GLU A 8 7.01 -23.51 -13.13
CA GLU A 8 7.86 -22.67 -13.96
C GLU A 8 8.21 -21.35 -13.28
N TRP A 9 7.26 -20.80 -12.51
CA TRP A 9 7.43 -19.52 -11.81
C TRP A 9 8.12 -19.63 -10.44
N LEU A 10 8.38 -20.84 -9.97
CA LEU A 10 9.20 -21.13 -8.80
C LEU A 10 10.67 -21.42 -9.16
N GLU A 11 10.98 -21.64 -10.42
CA GLU A 11 12.35 -21.78 -10.90
C GLU A 11 13.06 -20.39 -10.87
N PRO A 12 14.41 -20.39 -10.78
CA PRO A 12 15.17 -19.14 -10.68
C PRO A 12 14.85 -18.11 -11.77
N GLU A 13 14.64 -18.58 -13.01
CA GLU A 13 14.30 -17.70 -14.13
C GLU A 13 12.90 -17.10 -14.00
N GLY A 14 11.93 -17.88 -13.52
CA GLY A 14 10.57 -17.41 -13.26
C GLY A 14 10.55 -16.36 -12.15
N LEU A 15 11.25 -16.61 -11.04
CA LEU A 15 11.38 -15.69 -9.92
C LEU A 15 12.07 -14.38 -10.33
N LEU A 16 13.10 -14.45 -11.17
CA LEU A 16 13.79 -13.26 -11.70
C LEU A 16 12.87 -12.42 -12.59
N LYS A 17 12.03 -13.05 -13.42
CA LYS A 17 11.02 -12.33 -14.23
C LYS A 17 9.99 -11.63 -13.35
N LEU A 18 9.51 -12.30 -12.30
CA LEU A 18 8.55 -11.72 -11.35
C LEU A 18 9.15 -10.53 -10.60
N GLU A 19 10.39 -10.65 -10.13
CA GLU A 19 11.13 -9.54 -9.52
C GLU A 19 11.28 -8.37 -10.50
N GLY A 20 11.64 -8.64 -11.77
CA GLY A 20 11.76 -7.64 -12.82
C GLY A 20 10.44 -6.88 -13.05
N TRP A 21 9.33 -7.59 -13.26
CA TRP A 21 8.02 -6.95 -13.47
C TRP A 21 7.57 -6.12 -12.26
N ALA A 22 7.84 -6.60 -11.06
CA ALA A 22 7.54 -5.83 -9.84
C ALA A 22 8.43 -4.58 -9.73
N ARG A 23 9.71 -4.67 -10.14
CA ARG A 23 10.67 -3.55 -10.22
C ARG A 23 10.26 -2.52 -11.26
N ASP A 24 9.66 -2.97 -12.37
CA ASP A 24 9.13 -2.09 -13.43
C ASP A 24 7.81 -1.42 -13.02
N GLY A 25 7.32 -1.69 -11.81
CA GLY A 25 6.10 -1.08 -11.25
C GLY A 25 4.80 -1.72 -11.71
N LEU A 26 4.83 -2.92 -12.28
CA LEU A 26 3.61 -3.62 -12.68
C LEU A 26 2.76 -3.97 -11.44
N THR A 27 1.46 -3.76 -11.57
CA THR A 27 0.49 -4.20 -10.56
C THR A 27 0.34 -5.72 -10.54
N GLU A 28 -0.12 -6.29 -9.44
CA GLU A 28 -0.36 -7.74 -9.33
C GLU A 28 -1.33 -8.26 -10.39
N LYS A 29 -2.32 -7.46 -10.78
CA LYS A 29 -3.24 -7.76 -11.87
C LYS A 29 -2.52 -7.88 -13.21
N GLN A 30 -1.59 -6.96 -13.51
CA GLN A 30 -0.79 -6.99 -14.73
C GLN A 30 0.19 -8.18 -14.74
N ILE A 31 0.82 -8.46 -13.59
CA ILE A 31 1.71 -9.62 -13.43
C ILE A 31 0.93 -10.93 -13.63
N ALA A 32 -0.25 -11.07 -13.01
CA ALA A 32 -1.11 -12.22 -13.19
C ALA A 32 -1.53 -12.40 -14.66
N HIS A 33 -1.86 -11.30 -15.34
CA HIS A 33 -2.15 -11.30 -16.78
C HIS A 33 -0.97 -11.80 -17.61
N ASN A 34 0.25 -11.31 -17.34
CA ASN A 34 1.47 -11.72 -18.04
C ASN A 34 1.79 -13.21 -17.84
N ILE A 35 1.48 -13.76 -16.67
CA ILE A 35 1.58 -15.19 -16.35
C ILE A 35 0.46 -15.97 -17.05
N GLY A 36 -0.66 -15.31 -17.39
CA GLY A 36 -1.88 -15.94 -17.93
C GLY A 36 -2.68 -16.69 -16.87
N ILE A 37 -2.84 -16.07 -15.68
CA ILE A 37 -3.64 -16.54 -14.55
C ILE A 37 -4.52 -15.40 -14.02
N SER A 38 -5.47 -15.73 -13.12
CA SER A 38 -6.23 -14.72 -12.40
C SER A 38 -5.42 -14.13 -11.25
N GLU A 39 -5.75 -12.90 -10.85
CA GLU A 39 -5.16 -12.24 -9.69
C GLU A 39 -5.36 -13.05 -8.39
N GLN A 40 -6.55 -13.68 -8.24
CA GLN A 40 -6.82 -14.58 -7.12
C GLN A 40 -5.86 -15.77 -7.08
N THR A 41 -5.54 -16.35 -8.25
CA THR A 41 -4.58 -17.45 -8.36
C THR A 41 -3.18 -16.99 -7.96
N LEU A 42 -2.77 -15.80 -8.38
CA LEU A 42 -1.49 -15.21 -7.98
C LEU A 42 -1.44 -15.00 -6.46
N ASN A 43 -2.51 -14.51 -5.84
CA ASN A 43 -2.61 -14.36 -4.39
C ASN A 43 -2.49 -15.70 -3.65
N VAL A 44 -3.15 -16.75 -4.15
CA VAL A 44 -2.99 -18.12 -3.60
C VAL A 44 -1.54 -18.57 -3.68
N TRP A 45 -0.86 -18.33 -4.81
CA TRP A 45 0.56 -18.70 -4.97
C TRP A 45 1.47 -17.91 -4.04
N LYS A 46 1.25 -16.59 -3.86
CA LYS A 46 1.99 -15.77 -2.90
C LYS A 46 1.91 -16.31 -1.47
N ASN A 47 0.71 -16.72 -1.07
CA ASN A 47 0.50 -17.26 0.28
C ASN A 47 1.09 -18.66 0.46
N LYS A 48 1.16 -19.44 -0.62
CA LYS A 48 1.65 -20.83 -0.59
C LYS A 48 3.16 -20.94 -0.78
N TYR A 49 3.75 -20.04 -1.60
CA TYR A 49 5.16 -20.11 -2.01
C TYR A 49 5.91 -18.85 -1.58
N THR A 50 6.67 -18.95 -0.52
CA THR A 50 7.44 -17.83 0.08
C THR A 50 8.41 -17.22 -0.92
N SER A 51 9.11 -18.03 -1.73
CA SER A 51 10.05 -17.55 -2.74
C SER A 51 9.42 -16.61 -3.78
N LEU A 52 8.18 -16.91 -4.20
CA LEU A 52 7.43 -16.06 -5.13
C LEU A 52 7.03 -14.73 -4.46
N SER A 53 6.55 -14.81 -3.23
CA SER A 53 6.20 -13.61 -2.44
C SER A 53 7.41 -12.71 -2.20
N GLU A 54 8.56 -13.28 -1.84
CA GLU A 54 9.81 -12.56 -1.62
C GLU A 54 10.34 -11.89 -2.89
N SER A 55 10.30 -12.57 -4.04
CA SER A 55 10.72 -12.00 -5.32
C SER A 55 9.87 -10.79 -5.72
N LEU A 56 8.54 -10.88 -5.56
CA LEU A 56 7.64 -9.76 -5.82
C LEU A 56 7.89 -8.59 -4.85
N LYS A 57 8.09 -8.89 -3.56
CA LYS A 57 8.39 -7.88 -2.54
C LYS A 57 9.70 -7.16 -2.84
N LYS A 58 10.76 -7.92 -3.14
CA LYS A 58 12.08 -7.37 -3.46
C LYS A 58 12.04 -6.45 -4.69
N GLY A 59 11.27 -6.82 -5.72
CA GLY A 59 11.05 -5.94 -6.89
C GLY A 59 10.35 -4.65 -6.50
N LYS A 60 9.24 -4.73 -5.74
CA LYS A 60 8.46 -3.56 -5.29
C LYS A 60 9.28 -2.59 -4.43
N GLU A 61 10.15 -3.07 -3.55
CA GLU A 61 10.98 -2.23 -2.69
C GLU A 61 11.80 -1.19 -3.47
N VAL A 62 12.21 -1.49 -4.69
CA VAL A 62 12.96 -0.54 -5.53
C VAL A 62 12.08 0.64 -5.94
N VAL A 63 10.84 0.35 -6.36
CA VAL A 63 9.86 1.38 -6.76
C VAL A 63 9.42 2.19 -5.55
N ASP A 64 9.12 1.52 -4.44
CA ASP A 64 8.70 2.16 -3.20
C ASP A 64 9.74 3.16 -2.73
N ARG A 65 11.04 2.79 -2.74
CA ARG A 65 12.14 3.70 -2.42
C ARG A 65 12.24 4.89 -3.39
N ALA A 66 12.01 4.68 -4.67
CA ALA A 66 12.02 5.76 -5.65
C ALA A 66 10.87 6.76 -5.37
N VAL A 67 9.68 6.26 -5.05
CA VAL A 67 8.52 7.09 -4.70
C VAL A 67 8.74 7.79 -3.36
N GLU A 68 9.27 7.10 -2.34
CA GLU A 68 9.63 7.71 -1.06
C GLU A 68 10.64 8.85 -1.23
N ASN A 69 11.69 8.66 -2.03
CA ASN A 69 12.68 9.69 -2.32
C ASN A 69 12.05 10.88 -3.06
N ALA A 70 11.16 10.63 -4.02
CA ALA A 70 10.44 11.70 -4.73
C ALA A 70 9.51 12.48 -3.79
N LEU A 71 8.80 11.79 -2.89
CA LEU A 71 7.96 12.41 -1.87
C LEU A 71 8.79 13.29 -0.94
N LEU A 72 9.91 12.78 -0.41
CA LEU A 72 10.82 13.53 0.44
C LEU A 72 11.37 14.76 -0.28
N LYS A 73 11.82 14.59 -1.52
CA LYS A 73 12.28 15.69 -2.36
C LYS A 73 11.22 16.77 -2.54
N ARG A 74 9.95 16.37 -2.77
CA ARG A 74 8.82 17.28 -2.88
C ARG A 74 8.52 17.99 -1.55
N ALA A 75 8.57 17.27 -0.44
CA ALA A 75 8.35 17.81 0.90
C ALA A 75 9.37 18.89 1.29
N LEU A 76 10.64 18.69 0.91
CA LEU A 76 11.73 19.63 1.22
C LEU A 76 11.87 20.77 0.22
N GLY A 77 11.28 20.65 -0.96
CA GLY A 77 11.54 21.50 -2.10
C GLY A 77 12.88 21.11 -2.79
N TYR A 78 13.07 21.58 -4.01
CA TYR A 78 14.28 21.32 -4.77
C TYR A 78 14.46 22.33 -5.89
N SER A 79 15.71 22.48 -6.36
CA SER A 79 15.99 23.23 -7.59
C SER A 79 16.27 22.26 -8.75
N TYR A 80 15.97 22.70 -9.95
CA TYR A 80 16.33 22.02 -11.18
C TYR A 80 16.71 23.03 -12.26
N THR A 81 17.54 22.59 -13.22
CA THR A 81 17.96 23.40 -14.34
C THR A 81 17.09 23.07 -15.55
N GLU A 82 16.42 24.08 -16.09
CA GLU A 82 15.73 24.01 -17.36
C GLU A 82 16.67 24.46 -18.46
N THR A 83 16.91 23.58 -19.43
CA THR A 83 17.86 23.82 -20.52
C THR A 83 17.10 23.96 -21.82
N THR A 84 17.22 25.12 -22.48
CA THR A 84 16.73 25.33 -23.84
C THR A 84 17.85 25.00 -24.83
N ARG A 85 17.53 24.16 -25.81
CA ARG A 85 18.45 23.79 -26.90
C ARG A 85 17.86 24.20 -28.21
N GLU A 86 18.70 24.77 -29.08
CA GLU A 86 18.29 25.21 -30.42
C GLU A 86 19.21 24.58 -31.48
N LEU A 87 18.63 24.32 -32.64
CA LEU A 87 19.38 23.79 -33.76
C LEU A 87 20.10 24.94 -34.45
N VAL A 88 21.46 24.92 -34.39
CA VAL A 88 22.30 25.87 -35.11
C VAL A 88 23.12 25.12 -36.16
N GLY A 89 22.76 25.27 -37.40
CA GLY A 89 23.30 24.45 -38.47
C GLY A 89 22.82 22.99 -38.35
N THR A 90 23.73 22.05 -38.13
CA THR A 90 23.46 20.62 -37.93
C THR A 90 23.56 20.17 -36.47
N ASN A 91 23.87 21.08 -35.56
CA ASN A 91 24.12 20.75 -34.15
C ASN A 91 23.07 21.36 -33.22
N MET A 92 22.66 20.57 -32.22
CA MET A 92 21.83 21.07 -31.12
C MET A 92 22.75 21.69 -30.06
N ILE A 93 22.65 23.00 -29.86
CA ILE A 93 23.42 23.73 -28.85
C ILE A 93 22.51 24.23 -27.72
N VAL A 94 23.08 24.31 -26.52
CA VAL A 94 22.38 24.90 -25.37
C VAL A 94 22.45 26.42 -25.52
N THR A 95 21.29 27.06 -25.65
CA THR A 95 21.17 28.52 -25.81
C THR A 95 20.77 29.23 -24.52
N LYS A 96 20.15 28.49 -23.58
CA LYS A 96 19.69 29.06 -22.31
C LYS A 96 19.66 28.00 -21.23
N GLU A 97 20.13 28.36 -20.04
CA GLU A 97 19.96 27.58 -18.80
C GLU A 97 19.32 28.49 -17.74
N VAL A 98 18.29 27.98 -17.09
CA VAL A 98 17.58 28.68 -16.03
C VAL A 98 17.43 27.74 -14.85
N ILE A 99 17.90 28.13 -13.68
CA ILE A 99 17.65 27.41 -12.43
C ILE A 99 16.26 27.80 -11.94
N LYS A 100 15.42 26.78 -11.78
CA LYS A 100 14.06 26.92 -11.21
C LYS A 100 14.01 26.26 -9.86
N GLU A 101 13.25 26.85 -8.94
CA GLU A 101 13.02 26.30 -7.60
C GLU A 101 11.58 25.82 -7.48
N VAL A 102 11.43 24.63 -6.94
CA VAL A 102 10.15 24.06 -6.54
C VAL A 102 10.04 24.22 -5.03
N GLN A 103 9.09 25.04 -4.60
CA GLN A 103 8.86 25.30 -3.19
C GLN A 103 8.46 24.03 -2.44
N PRO A 104 8.82 23.93 -1.14
CA PRO A 104 8.36 22.85 -0.26
C PRO A 104 6.84 22.70 -0.29
N ASP A 105 6.38 21.46 -0.24
CA ASP A 105 4.94 21.12 -0.26
C ASP A 105 4.46 20.68 1.11
N THR A 106 3.56 21.47 1.71
CA THR A 106 3.04 21.20 3.05
C THR A 106 2.28 19.88 3.15
N THR A 107 1.56 19.49 2.11
CA THR A 107 0.82 18.22 2.09
C THR A 107 1.78 17.04 2.11
N ALA A 108 2.85 17.10 1.31
CA ALA A 108 3.90 16.09 1.31
C ALA A 108 4.63 16.00 2.67
N GLN A 109 4.89 17.16 3.33
CA GLN A 109 5.48 17.21 4.67
C GLN A 109 4.58 16.55 5.72
N ILE A 110 3.29 16.90 5.74
CA ILE A 110 2.32 16.33 6.67
C ILE A 110 2.20 14.82 6.46
N PHE A 111 2.06 14.38 5.20
CA PHE A 111 1.98 12.96 4.86
C PHE A 111 3.23 12.20 5.35
N TRP A 112 4.42 12.73 5.07
CA TRP A 112 5.69 12.14 5.51
C TRP A 112 5.77 12.04 7.03
N LEU A 113 5.48 13.14 7.75
CA LEU A 113 5.57 13.20 9.21
C LEU A 113 4.56 12.28 9.90
N LYS A 114 3.31 12.23 9.43
CA LYS A 114 2.27 11.35 9.98
C LYS A 114 2.61 9.86 9.85
N ASN A 115 3.28 9.48 8.77
CA ASN A 115 3.67 8.08 8.54
C ASN A 115 5.02 7.74 9.20
N ARG A 116 5.96 8.68 9.25
CA ARG A 116 7.32 8.45 9.78
C ARG A 116 7.42 8.65 11.29
N ARG A 117 6.64 9.60 11.82
CA ARG A 117 6.62 9.98 13.24
C ARG A 117 5.18 9.99 13.78
N PRO A 118 4.46 8.87 13.73
CA PRO A 118 3.06 8.78 14.16
C PRO A 118 2.89 9.03 15.67
N ASP A 119 3.94 8.85 16.44
CA ASP A 119 3.99 9.19 17.87
C ASP A 119 3.73 10.67 18.15
N ILE A 120 4.18 11.56 17.26
CA ILE A 120 4.07 13.01 17.42
C ILE A 120 3.01 13.61 16.47
N TRP A 121 2.92 13.11 15.23
CA TRP A 121 2.17 13.73 14.14
C TRP A 121 0.87 13.00 13.75
N ARG A 122 0.52 11.92 14.44
CA ARG A 122 -0.74 11.20 14.19
C ARG A 122 -1.94 12.07 14.59
N ASP A 123 -2.98 12.11 13.74
CA ASP A 123 -4.29 12.63 14.13
C ASP A 123 -4.88 11.68 15.18
N ARG A 124 -4.68 11.98 16.45
CA ARG A 124 -5.32 11.29 17.55
C ARG A 124 -6.75 11.79 17.66
N LYS A 125 -7.71 11.01 17.22
CA LYS A 125 -9.01 10.95 17.86
C LYS A 125 -8.83 9.94 19.00
N ASP A 126 -8.52 10.40 20.17
CA ASP A 126 -8.70 9.62 21.40
C ASP A 126 -10.22 9.48 21.58
N LEU A 127 -10.82 8.54 20.87
CA LEU A 127 -12.10 8.00 21.21
C LEU A 127 -11.84 7.13 22.46
N GLU A 128 -11.73 7.75 23.63
CA GLU A 128 -12.08 7.10 24.86
C GLU A 128 -13.57 6.81 24.78
N ALA A 129 -13.94 5.74 24.07
CA ALA A 129 -15.20 5.07 24.30
C ALA A 129 -15.08 4.46 25.70
N LYS A 130 -15.39 5.26 26.73
CA LYS A 130 -15.87 4.71 27.98
C LYS A 130 -17.18 4.00 27.61
N VAL A 131 -17.07 2.75 27.21
CA VAL A 131 -18.19 1.83 27.27
C VAL A 131 -18.43 1.68 28.79
N ASP A 132 -19.30 2.51 29.31
CA ASP A 132 -19.91 2.28 30.61
C ASP A 132 -20.72 0.99 30.47
N VAL A 133 -20.06 -0.15 30.73
CA VAL A 133 -20.71 -1.47 30.81
C VAL A 133 -21.46 -1.53 32.15
N ASN A 134 -22.13 -0.46 32.48
CA ASN A 134 -23.15 -0.44 33.52
C ASN A 134 -24.51 -0.64 32.86
N GLN A 135 -24.58 -1.58 31.88
CA GLN A 135 -25.84 -2.25 31.61
C GLN A 135 -26.12 -3.10 32.85
N GLN A 136 -26.81 -2.48 33.80
CA GLN A 136 -27.61 -3.25 34.75
C GLN A 136 -28.47 -4.15 33.88
N ASP A 137 -28.12 -5.43 33.82
CA ASP A 137 -28.94 -6.44 33.21
C ASP A 137 -30.25 -6.43 34.04
N PRO A 138 -31.38 -5.91 33.49
CA PRO A 138 -32.61 -5.76 34.23
C PRO A 138 -33.15 -7.11 34.72
N PHE A 139 -32.57 -8.20 34.26
CA PHE A 139 -32.99 -9.58 34.56
C PHE A 139 -32.04 -10.28 35.55
N LYS A 140 -30.93 -9.63 35.98
CA LYS A 140 -29.88 -10.25 36.78
C LYS A 140 -30.35 -10.73 38.17
N ASP A 141 -31.35 -10.05 38.73
CA ASP A 141 -31.89 -10.33 40.07
C ASP A 141 -33.27 -11.02 40.02
N MET A 142 -33.77 -11.39 38.84
CA MET A 142 -35.04 -12.06 38.67
C MET A 142 -34.93 -13.57 38.87
N THR A 143 -35.89 -14.12 39.58
CA THR A 143 -36.00 -15.55 39.76
C THR A 143 -36.50 -16.23 38.48
N LYS A 144 -36.21 -17.54 38.34
CA LYS A 144 -36.62 -18.33 37.18
C LYS A 144 -38.11 -18.28 36.91
N GLU A 145 -38.90 -18.13 37.98
CA GLU A 145 -40.38 -18.04 37.91
C GLU A 145 -40.83 -16.68 37.36
N GLU A 146 -40.16 -15.60 37.70
CA GLU A 146 -40.42 -14.25 37.17
C GLU A 146 -40.05 -14.14 35.71
N LEU A 147 -38.91 -14.71 35.27
CA LEU A 147 -38.48 -14.78 33.88
C LEU A 147 -39.47 -15.58 33.01
N LEU A 148 -40.00 -16.69 33.51
CA LEU A 148 -41.02 -17.48 32.83
C LEU A 148 -42.36 -16.73 32.68
N LYS A 149 -42.73 -15.90 33.67
CA LYS A 149 -43.91 -15.04 33.58
C LYS A 149 -43.82 -13.98 32.49
N ILE A 150 -42.68 -13.37 32.32
CA ILE A 150 -42.42 -12.38 31.25
C ILE A 150 -42.45 -13.06 29.88
N ALA A 151 -41.81 -14.22 29.73
CA ALA A 151 -41.85 -14.98 28.48
C ALA A 151 -43.22 -15.49 28.07
N SER A 152 -44.13 -15.68 29.02
CA SER A 152 -45.51 -16.15 28.75
C SER A 152 -46.51 -15.04 28.43
N VAL A 153 -46.12 -13.75 28.48
CA VAL A 153 -47.00 -12.60 28.17
C VAL A 153 -46.92 -12.21 26.69
N GLU A 154 -45.93 -12.67 25.92
CA GLU A 154 -45.79 -12.34 24.49
C GLU A 154 -46.62 -13.23 23.54
N ASP A 155 -47.30 -14.27 24.02
CA ASP A 155 -48.09 -15.20 23.18
C ASP A 155 -49.64 -15.01 23.34
N GLY A 156 -50.05 -13.76 23.50
CA GLY A 156 -51.49 -13.42 23.59
C GLY A 156 -51.96 -12.40 22.56
#